data_d4b6a3a3ab690b0419e7c8a7ec727d3b
#
_entry.id   d4b6a3a3ab690b0419e7c8a7ec727d3b
#
_cell.length_a   1.000
_cell.length_b   1.000
_cell.length_c   1.000
_cell.angle_alpha   90.00
_cell.angle_beta   90.00
_cell.angle_gamma   90.00
#
_symmetry.space_group_name_H-M   'P 1'
#
loop_
_entity.id
_entity.type
_entity.pdbx_description
1 polymer ?
#
loop_
_entity_poly.entity_id
_entity_poly.type
_entity_poly.pdbx_seq_one_letter_code
_entity_poly.pdbx_strand_id
1 'polypeptide(L)'
;GLSITLPLFVPGVYRAMSMTKTDIELAVEKSRASKLDLVNQVSKAYYQLMLAQDSYEVLQGSYKLAEDNYNVVNAKYQQGTVSEYDKISAEVQMRSIKPNLIAAANAVTLAKLQLKVLMGITADVEIKINDNLTNYETTMFANQLKEENVNLNNNTTMKQLDLNMKLLEKNVKSLKTNFMPTLSMSFSYQYQSLYNPNINFFDYNWSNSSSLMFNISIPLYKASNFTKVKSARIQMRQLDWNRIDTE
;
A
#
# COMPACT_ATOMS: atom_id res chain seq x y z
N GLY A 1 -48.69 -9.42 -1.35
CA GLY A 1 -48.28 -9.99 -2.63
C GLY A 1 -46.84 -10.40 -2.64
N LEU A 2 -46.47 -11.33 -3.49
CA LEU A 2 -45.12 -11.78 -3.77
C LEU A 2 -44.75 -11.38 -5.19
N SER A 3 -43.61 -10.77 -5.39
CA SER A 3 -43.09 -10.44 -6.73
C SER A 3 -41.64 -10.91 -6.89
N ILE A 4 -41.37 -11.59 -7.99
CA ILE A 4 -40.03 -12.07 -8.36
C ILE A 4 -39.72 -11.50 -9.73
N THR A 5 -38.59 -10.83 -9.87
CA THR A 5 -38.10 -10.29 -11.15
C THR A 5 -36.79 -10.98 -11.52
N LEU A 6 -36.77 -11.59 -12.69
CA LEU A 6 -35.59 -12.26 -13.25
C LEU A 6 -35.08 -11.47 -14.44
N PRO A 7 -33.82 -10.95 -14.37
CA PRO A 7 -33.20 -10.32 -15.53
C PRO A 7 -32.77 -11.39 -16.53
N LEU A 8 -33.42 -11.42 -17.72
CA LEU A 8 -33.11 -12.39 -18.77
C LEU A 8 -31.94 -11.94 -19.65
N PHE A 9 -31.92 -10.66 -19.99
CA PHE A 9 -30.86 -10.08 -20.80
C PHE A 9 -30.51 -8.69 -20.29
N VAL A 10 -29.34 -8.57 -19.64
CA VAL A 10 -28.77 -7.31 -19.13
C VAL A 10 -27.31 -7.24 -19.53
N PRO A 11 -26.98 -6.63 -20.68
CA PRO A 11 -25.60 -6.60 -21.22
C PRO A 11 -24.57 -6.02 -20.24
N GLY A 12 -24.99 -5.08 -19.37
CA GLY A 12 -24.15 -4.49 -18.34
C GLY A 12 -23.59 -5.50 -17.35
N VAL A 13 -24.38 -6.52 -16.96
CA VAL A 13 -23.95 -7.56 -16.01
C VAL A 13 -22.80 -8.39 -16.58
N TYR A 14 -22.88 -8.81 -17.84
CA TYR A 14 -21.82 -9.58 -18.49
C TYR A 14 -20.52 -8.77 -18.60
N ARG A 15 -20.63 -7.45 -18.85
CA ARG A 15 -19.46 -6.55 -18.87
C ARG A 15 -18.87 -6.34 -17.49
N ALA A 16 -19.72 -6.21 -16.46
CA ALA A 16 -19.27 -6.10 -15.07
C ALA A 16 -18.49 -7.35 -14.62
N MET A 17 -18.98 -8.55 -14.95
CA MET A 17 -18.25 -9.79 -14.69
C MET A 17 -16.87 -9.83 -15.36
N SER A 18 -16.77 -9.33 -16.60
CA SER A 18 -15.47 -9.22 -17.28
C SER A 18 -14.54 -8.20 -16.62
N MET A 19 -15.06 -7.15 -15.99
CA MET A 19 -14.27 -6.17 -15.22
C MET A 19 -13.74 -6.80 -13.94
N THR A 20 -14.58 -7.54 -13.20
CA THR A 20 -14.19 -8.20 -11.95
C THR A 20 -12.97 -9.10 -12.12
N LYS A 21 -12.86 -9.82 -13.24
CA LYS A 21 -11.65 -10.61 -13.53
C LYS A 21 -10.38 -9.76 -13.58
N THR A 22 -10.45 -8.59 -14.23
CA THR A 22 -9.28 -7.68 -14.31
C THR A 22 -9.01 -6.98 -12.97
N ASP A 23 -10.06 -6.73 -12.17
CA ASP A 23 -9.90 -6.23 -10.80
C ASP A 23 -9.13 -7.22 -9.92
N ILE A 24 -9.42 -8.52 -10.06
CA ILE A 24 -8.68 -9.57 -9.35
C ILE A 24 -7.21 -9.58 -9.80
N GLU A 25 -6.94 -9.52 -11.11
CA GLU A 25 -5.57 -9.45 -11.64
C GLU A 25 -4.83 -8.23 -11.08
N LEU A 26 -5.48 -7.07 -11.02
CA LEU A 26 -4.93 -5.85 -10.43
C LEU A 26 -4.68 -6.00 -8.92
N ALA A 27 -5.59 -6.62 -8.17
CA ALA A 27 -5.42 -6.86 -6.74
C ALA A 27 -4.24 -7.79 -6.45
N VAL A 28 -4.05 -8.84 -7.27
CA VAL A 28 -2.88 -9.74 -7.19
C VAL A 28 -1.58 -8.98 -7.45
N GLU A 29 -1.55 -8.11 -8.48
CA GLU A 29 -0.35 -7.32 -8.79
C GLU A 29 -0.06 -6.26 -7.70
N LYS A 30 -1.08 -5.64 -7.11
CA LYS A 30 -0.92 -4.77 -5.93
C LYS A 30 -0.36 -5.52 -4.73
N SER A 31 -0.81 -6.75 -4.49
CA SER A 31 -0.26 -7.60 -3.44
C SER A 31 1.21 -7.93 -3.69
N ARG A 32 1.58 -8.20 -4.95
CA ARG A 32 2.99 -8.42 -5.35
C ARG A 32 3.84 -7.17 -5.11
N ALA A 33 3.34 -6.00 -5.50
CA ALA A 33 4.01 -4.73 -5.28
C ALA A 33 4.23 -4.45 -3.78
N SER A 34 3.20 -4.67 -2.95
CA SER A 34 3.30 -4.50 -1.50
C SER A 34 4.33 -5.42 -0.85
N LYS A 35 4.43 -6.68 -1.32
CA LYS A 35 5.47 -7.61 -0.84
C LYS A 35 6.88 -7.14 -1.20
N LEU A 36 7.08 -6.67 -2.43
CA LEU A 36 8.39 -6.15 -2.87
C LEU A 36 8.77 -4.88 -2.11
N ASP A 37 7.81 -4.00 -1.89
CA ASP A 37 8.03 -2.78 -1.10
C ASP A 37 8.39 -3.11 0.35
N LEU A 38 7.68 -4.06 0.97
CA LEU A 38 8.01 -4.52 2.32
C LEU A 38 9.42 -5.10 2.40
N VAL A 39 9.82 -5.95 1.44
CA VAL A 39 11.19 -6.49 1.38
C VAL A 39 12.22 -5.36 1.28
N ASN A 40 11.96 -4.36 0.44
CA ASN A 40 12.84 -3.21 0.29
C ASN A 40 12.93 -2.38 1.59
N GLN A 41 11.79 -2.13 2.25
CA GLN A 41 11.74 -1.41 3.52
C GLN A 41 12.49 -2.16 4.63
N VAL A 42 12.29 -3.48 4.75
CA VAL A 42 13.00 -4.31 5.73
C VAL A 42 14.50 -4.32 5.46
N SER A 43 14.92 -4.48 4.19
CA SER A 43 16.33 -4.44 3.82
C SER A 43 16.97 -3.08 4.15
N LYS A 44 16.28 -1.99 3.84
CA LYS A 44 16.74 -0.63 4.18
C LYS A 44 16.87 -0.43 5.68
N ALA A 45 15.87 -0.85 6.46
CA ALA A 45 15.91 -0.76 7.92
C ALA A 45 17.03 -1.62 8.53
N TYR A 46 17.30 -2.78 7.93
CA TYR A 46 18.40 -3.65 8.31
C TYR A 46 19.76 -2.97 8.14
N TYR A 47 20.01 -2.39 6.95
CA TYR A 47 21.26 -1.65 6.71
C TYR A 47 21.37 -0.38 7.58
N GLN A 48 20.26 0.30 7.85
CA GLN A 48 20.26 1.43 8.79
C GLN A 48 20.61 1.03 10.22
N LEU A 49 20.15 -0.15 10.66
CA LEU A 49 20.52 -0.68 11.98
C LEU A 49 22.02 -1.02 12.03
N MET A 50 22.56 -1.65 10.99
CA MET A 50 24.01 -1.94 10.92
C MET A 50 24.83 -0.65 10.97
N LEU A 51 24.46 0.37 10.19
CA LEU A 51 25.12 1.67 10.19
C LEU A 51 25.08 2.34 11.58
N ALA A 52 23.94 2.23 12.28
CA ALA A 52 23.81 2.76 13.63
C ALA A 52 24.71 2.02 14.63
N GLN A 53 24.83 0.69 14.50
CA GLN A 53 25.71 -0.12 15.34
C GLN A 53 27.17 0.20 15.11
N ASP A 54 27.63 0.26 13.84
CA ASP A 54 29.00 0.58 13.51
C ASP A 54 29.36 2.01 13.98
N SER A 55 28.43 2.97 13.81
CA SER A 55 28.60 4.35 14.30
C SER A 55 28.72 4.39 15.83
N TYR A 56 27.93 3.59 16.55
CA TYR A 56 28.02 3.49 18.00
C TYR A 56 29.38 2.90 18.44
N GLU A 57 29.85 1.85 17.77
CA GLU A 57 31.13 1.22 18.07
C GLU A 57 32.32 2.19 17.87
N VAL A 58 32.35 2.94 16.77
CA VAL A 58 33.35 3.99 16.48
C VAL A 58 33.33 5.08 17.55
N LEU A 59 32.14 5.55 17.94
CA LEU A 59 32.03 6.58 18.99
C LEU A 59 32.44 6.04 20.37
N GLN A 60 32.14 4.77 20.66
CA GLN A 60 32.58 4.11 21.88
C GLN A 60 34.12 4.00 21.96
N GLY A 61 34.76 3.62 20.84
CA GLY A 61 36.19 3.60 20.72
C GLY A 61 36.80 4.99 20.90
N SER A 62 36.20 6.00 20.27
CA SER A 62 36.67 7.42 20.40
C SER A 62 36.53 7.94 21.83
N TYR A 63 35.40 7.61 22.50
CA TYR A 63 35.23 8.00 23.92
C TYR A 63 36.25 7.33 24.80
N LYS A 64 36.49 6.02 24.63
CA LYS A 64 37.51 5.29 25.40
C LYS A 64 38.93 5.88 25.23
N LEU A 65 39.29 6.22 23.99
CA LEU A 65 40.57 6.84 23.70
C LEU A 65 40.70 8.23 24.40
N ALA A 66 39.66 9.02 24.39
CA ALA A 66 39.63 10.31 25.08
C ALA A 66 39.68 10.17 26.62
N GLU A 67 39.00 9.14 27.15
CA GLU A 67 39.02 8.79 28.57
C GLU A 67 40.44 8.34 29.02
N ASP A 68 41.08 7.48 28.25
CA ASP A 68 42.45 7.03 28.50
C ASP A 68 43.44 8.22 28.45
N ASN A 69 43.29 9.12 27.47
CA ASN A 69 44.08 10.34 27.40
C ASN A 69 43.87 11.25 28.61
N TYR A 70 42.62 11.48 29.03
CA TYR A 70 42.31 12.25 30.24
C TYR A 70 42.96 11.62 31.48
N ASN A 71 42.90 10.31 31.64
CA ASN A 71 43.48 9.60 32.77
C ASN A 71 45.02 9.78 32.82
N VAL A 72 45.70 9.72 31.68
CA VAL A 72 47.16 9.97 31.57
C VAL A 72 47.49 11.42 31.92
N VAL A 73 46.77 12.41 31.39
CA VAL A 73 47.00 13.82 31.66
C VAL A 73 46.70 14.13 33.12
N ASN A 74 45.66 13.59 33.70
CA ASN A 74 45.31 13.78 35.10
C ASN A 74 46.38 13.20 36.05
N ALA A 75 46.95 12.04 35.74
CA ALA A 75 48.07 11.45 36.50
C ALA A 75 49.32 12.34 36.43
N LYS A 76 49.66 12.89 35.25
CA LYS A 76 50.76 13.83 35.07
C LYS A 76 50.54 15.16 35.81
N TYR A 77 49.31 15.65 35.86
CA TYR A 77 48.93 16.83 36.64
C TYR A 77 49.16 16.61 38.14
N GLN A 78 48.75 15.45 38.65
CA GLN A 78 48.97 15.09 40.04
C GLN A 78 50.46 15.02 40.42
N GLN A 79 51.33 14.73 39.43
CA GLN A 79 52.81 14.74 39.59
C GLN A 79 53.41 16.12 39.35
N GLY A 80 52.63 17.15 39.04
CA GLY A 80 53.08 18.50 38.76
C GLY A 80 53.79 18.69 37.41
N THR A 81 53.68 17.73 36.48
CA THR A 81 54.40 17.75 35.18
C THR A 81 53.61 18.37 34.03
N VAL A 82 52.31 18.66 34.21
CA VAL A 82 51.45 19.34 33.24
C VAL A 82 50.61 20.42 33.92
N SER A 83 50.10 21.37 33.14
CA SER A 83 49.30 22.48 33.65
C SER A 83 47.86 22.06 33.98
N GLU A 84 47.16 22.84 34.83
CA GLU A 84 45.72 22.65 35.08
C GLU A 84 44.91 22.86 33.80
N TYR A 85 45.34 23.76 32.90
CA TYR A 85 44.75 23.99 31.60
C TYR A 85 44.71 22.70 30.75
N ASP A 86 45.82 21.96 30.70
CA ASP A 86 45.93 20.73 29.93
C ASP A 86 45.00 19.67 30.48
N LYS A 87 44.85 19.54 31.80
CA LYS A 87 43.91 18.65 32.46
C LYS A 87 42.47 19.00 32.10
N ILE A 88 42.07 20.27 32.24
CA ILE A 88 40.71 20.74 31.93
C ILE A 88 40.42 20.54 30.45
N SER A 89 41.38 20.83 29.57
CA SER A 89 41.24 20.62 28.12
C SER A 89 40.95 19.16 27.78
N ALA A 90 41.73 18.23 28.35
CA ALA A 90 41.50 16.79 28.14
C ALA A 90 40.13 16.30 28.71
N GLU A 91 39.72 16.85 29.87
CA GLU A 91 38.42 16.56 30.47
C GLU A 91 37.27 17.06 29.57
N VAL A 92 37.34 18.28 29.07
CA VAL A 92 36.34 18.86 28.17
C VAL A 92 36.24 18.02 26.88
N GLN A 93 37.37 17.62 26.31
CA GLN A 93 37.39 16.77 25.11
C GLN A 93 36.70 15.43 25.34
N MET A 94 36.98 14.73 26.45
CA MET A 94 36.29 13.49 26.83
C MET A 94 34.79 13.71 27.03
N ARG A 95 34.42 14.75 27.80
CA ARG A 95 33.00 15.05 28.09
C ARG A 95 32.20 15.46 26.86
N SER A 96 32.81 16.09 25.85
CA SER A 96 32.19 16.54 24.63
C SER A 96 31.74 15.36 23.72
N ILE A 97 32.37 14.18 23.82
CA ILE A 97 32.03 13.00 23.05
C ILE A 97 30.83 12.25 23.67
N LYS A 98 30.68 12.32 25.01
CA LYS A 98 29.66 11.56 25.74
C LYS A 98 28.21 11.77 25.26
N PRO A 99 27.76 12.99 24.97
CA PRO A 99 26.38 13.19 24.39
C PRO A 99 26.21 12.48 23.07
N ASN A 100 27.21 12.49 22.20
CA ASN A 100 27.17 11.83 20.89
C ASN A 100 27.09 10.30 21.04
N LEU A 101 27.83 9.75 22.00
CA LEU A 101 27.76 8.31 22.32
C LEU A 101 26.34 7.89 22.80
N ILE A 102 25.72 8.71 23.68
CA ILE A 102 24.35 8.47 24.16
C ILE A 102 23.36 8.56 23.00
N ALA A 103 23.51 9.56 22.13
CA ALA A 103 22.66 9.72 20.96
C ALA A 103 22.77 8.51 20.00
N ALA A 104 24.00 8.01 19.78
CA ALA A 104 24.22 6.82 18.96
C ALA A 104 23.62 5.55 19.58
N ALA A 105 23.71 5.36 20.91
CA ALA A 105 23.05 4.26 21.61
C ALA A 105 21.52 4.29 21.44
N ASN A 106 20.95 5.49 21.54
CA ASN A 106 19.51 5.69 21.30
C ASN A 106 19.13 5.41 19.84
N ALA A 107 19.98 5.82 18.87
CA ALA A 107 19.75 5.54 17.46
C ALA A 107 19.75 4.03 17.16
N VAL A 108 20.65 3.25 17.77
CA VAL A 108 20.63 1.77 17.66
C VAL A 108 19.31 1.20 18.20
N THR A 109 18.87 1.68 19.37
CA THR A 109 17.61 1.23 19.98
C THR A 109 16.42 1.54 19.08
N LEU A 110 16.36 2.75 18.52
CA LEU A 110 15.30 3.19 17.63
C LEU A 110 15.30 2.37 16.33
N ALA A 111 16.46 2.14 15.71
CA ALA A 111 16.59 1.35 14.50
C ALA A 111 16.16 -0.12 14.74
N LYS A 112 16.49 -0.71 15.89
CA LYS A 112 15.99 -2.04 16.30
C LYS A 112 14.48 -2.08 16.40
N LEU A 113 13.85 -1.07 17.02
CA LEU A 113 12.39 -0.99 17.13
C LEU A 113 11.73 -0.83 15.76
N GLN A 114 12.28 0.00 14.90
CA GLN A 114 11.78 0.18 13.54
C GLN A 114 11.82 -1.11 12.73
N LEU A 115 12.91 -1.86 12.81
CA LEU A 115 13.04 -3.16 12.15
C LEU A 115 12.01 -4.17 12.70
N LYS A 116 11.80 -4.22 14.02
CA LYS A 116 10.77 -5.06 14.66
C LYS A 116 9.37 -4.76 14.15
N VAL A 117 9.02 -3.47 14.07
CA VAL A 117 7.71 -3.03 13.55
C VAL A 117 7.49 -3.51 12.12
N LEU A 118 8.49 -3.34 11.24
CA LEU A 118 8.41 -3.80 9.84
C LEU A 118 8.28 -5.33 9.71
N MET A 119 8.91 -6.08 10.60
CA MET A 119 8.82 -7.55 10.64
C MET A 119 7.57 -8.06 11.36
N GLY A 120 6.76 -7.18 11.98
CA GLY A 120 5.60 -7.57 12.78
C GLY A 120 5.94 -8.33 14.07
N ILE A 121 7.16 -8.14 14.59
CA ILE A 121 7.65 -8.80 15.81
C ILE A 121 7.34 -7.90 17.02
N THR A 122 6.93 -8.52 18.13
CA THR A 122 6.67 -7.80 19.39
C THR A 122 7.96 -7.19 19.96
N ALA A 123 7.82 -6.10 20.72
CA ALA A 123 8.95 -5.37 21.28
C ALA A 123 9.85 -6.22 22.20
N ASP A 124 9.30 -7.26 22.83
CA ASP A 124 9.97 -8.10 23.83
C ASP A 124 11.02 -9.07 23.24
N VAL A 125 10.96 -9.33 21.93
CA VAL A 125 11.93 -10.23 21.28
C VAL A 125 13.25 -9.49 21.06
N GLU A 126 14.34 -10.00 21.61
CA GLU A 126 15.68 -9.43 21.38
C GLU A 126 16.19 -9.81 19.98
N ILE A 127 16.50 -8.81 19.17
CA ILE A 127 17.17 -9.00 17.86
C ILE A 127 18.65 -8.74 18.03
N LYS A 128 19.48 -9.73 17.70
CA LYS A 128 20.92 -9.60 17.57
C LYS A 128 21.33 -9.72 16.11
N ILE A 129 22.04 -8.74 15.61
CA ILE A 129 22.66 -8.78 14.29
C ILE A 129 24.15 -8.99 14.51
N ASN A 130 24.68 -10.06 13.92
CA ASN A 130 26.10 -10.41 14.02
C ASN A 130 26.88 -10.03 12.74
N ASP A 131 26.28 -9.18 11.91
CA ASP A 131 26.81 -8.81 10.60
C ASP A 131 27.24 -7.34 10.58
N ASN A 132 28.31 -6.99 9.85
CA ASN A 132 28.86 -5.67 9.75
C ASN A 132 28.77 -5.15 8.32
N LEU A 133 28.65 -3.84 8.14
CA LEU A 133 28.57 -3.17 6.83
C LEU A 133 29.78 -3.48 5.94
N THR A 134 30.95 -3.68 6.52
CA THR A 134 32.18 -4.00 5.81
C THR A 134 32.08 -5.28 4.97
N ASN A 135 31.25 -6.24 5.37
CA ASN A 135 31.04 -7.49 4.64
C ASN A 135 30.28 -7.28 3.31
N TYR A 136 29.55 -6.16 3.19
CA TYR A 136 28.74 -5.82 2.02
C TYR A 136 29.42 -4.82 1.06
N GLU A 137 30.53 -4.23 1.46
CA GLU A 137 31.24 -3.19 0.70
C GLU A 137 31.61 -3.67 -0.71
N THR A 138 32.18 -4.85 -0.83
CA THR A 138 32.57 -5.43 -2.11
C THR A 138 31.40 -5.76 -3.03
N THR A 139 30.26 -6.19 -2.46
CA THR A 139 29.06 -6.56 -3.24
C THR A 139 28.27 -5.32 -3.64
N MET A 140 28.24 -4.25 -2.85
CA MET A 140 27.57 -3.00 -3.19
C MET A 140 28.20 -2.32 -4.41
N PHE A 141 29.54 -2.28 -4.48
CA PHE A 141 30.24 -1.64 -5.59
C PHE A 141 30.32 -2.51 -6.85
N ALA A 142 30.35 -3.85 -6.72
CA ALA A 142 30.39 -4.77 -7.85
C ALA A 142 29.11 -4.77 -8.69
N ASN A 143 27.95 -4.52 -8.07
CA ASN A 143 26.66 -4.52 -8.76
C ASN A 143 26.31 -3.20 -9.47
N GLN A 144 26.99 -2.09 -9.13
CA GLN A 144 26.77 -0.79 -9.80
C GLN A 144 27.33 -0.72 -11.22
N LEU A 145 28.20 -1.65 -11.61
CA LEU A 145 28.88 -1.65 -12.92
C LEU A 145 28.20 -2.53 -13.98
N LYS A 146 27.13 -3.23 -13.65
CA LYS A 146 26.34 -3.98 -14.63
C LYS A 146 25.18 -3.08 -15.09
N GLU A 147 25.33 -2.47 -16.26
CA GLU A 147 24.20 -2.02 -17.07
C GLU A 147 23.37 -3.24 -17.46
N GLU A 148 22.51 -3.69 -16.56
CA GLU A 148 21.45 -4.62 -16.95
C GLU A 148 20.43 -3.82 -17.76
N ASN A 149 20.11 -4.32 -18.96
CA ASN A 149 18.92 -3.89 -19.69
C ASN A 149 17.71 -4.01 -18.77
N VAL A 150 17.29 -2.90 -18.18
CA VAL A 150 16.18 -2.86 -17.24
C VAL A 150 14.92 -3.21 -18.00
N ASN A 151 14.46 -4.44 -17.86
CA ASN A 151 13.23 -4.90 -18.49
C ASN A 151 12.03 -4.36 -17.67
N LEU A 152 11.51 -3.21 -18.07
CA LEU A 152 10.35 -2.54 -17.45
C LEU A 152 9.08 -3.40 -17.46
N ASN A 153 9.00 -4.43 -18.31
CA ASN A 153 7.85 -5.33 -18.37
C ASN A 153 7.59 -6.10 -17.05
N ASN A 154 8.61 -6.24 -16.21
CA ASN A 154 8.48 -6.87 -14.90
C ASN A 154 8.23 -5.86 -13.74
N ASN A 155 8.24 -4.57 -14.05
CA ASN A 155 7.96 -3.54 -13.07
C ASN A 155 6.50 -3.60 -12.63
N THR A 156 6.27 -3.67 -11.30
CA THR A 156 4.92 -3.75 -10.72
C THR A 156 4.08 -2.51 -11.01
N THR A 157 4.69 -1.33 -11.03
CA THR A 157 4.02 -0.07 -11.31
C THR A 157 3.50 -0.05 -12.75
N MET A 158 4.33 -0.44 -13.72
CA MET A 158 3.94 -0.53 -15.13
C MET A 158 2.82 -1.55 -15.33
N LYS A 159 2.91 -2.73 -14.71
CA LYS A 159 1.84 -3.74 -14.77
C LYS A 159 0.53 -3.26 -14.16
N GLN A 160 0.58 -2.52 -13.06
CA GLN A 160 -0.61 -1.93 -12.47
C GLN A 160 -1.22 -0.86 -13.37
N LEU A 161 -0.41 -0.02 -14.04
CA LEU A 161 -0.88 0.96 -15.01
C LEU A 161 -1.55 0.27 -16.21
N ASP A 162 -0.95 -0.79 -16.77
CA ASP A 162 -1.53 -1.57 -17.86
C ASP A 162 -2.86 -2.23 -17.47
N LEU A 163 -2.96 -2.78 -16.26
CA LEU A 163 -4.20 -3.37 -15.76
C LEU A 163 -5.28 -2.31 -15.50
N ASN A 164 -4.91 -1.14 -14.98
CA ASN A 164 -5.82 0.00 -14.84
C ASN A 164 -6.32 0.49 -16.20
N MET A 165 -5.45 0.53 -17.22
CA MET A 165 -5.85 0.88 -18.59
C MET A 165 -6.88 -0.12 -19.13
N LYS A 166 -6.63 -1.42 -18.98
CA LYS A 166 -7.60 -2.48 -19.36
C LYS A 166 -8.93 -2.34 -18.61
N LEU A 167 -8.90 -1.97 -17.33
CA LEU A 167 -10.11 -1.69 -16.55
C LEU A 167 -10.90 -0.52 -17.12
N LEU A 168 -10.24 0.60 -17.44
CA LEU A 168 -10.89 1.76 -18.04
C LEU A 168 -11.46 1.45 -19.41
N GLU A 169 -10.77 0.67 -20.24
CA GLU A 169 -11.30 0.20 -21.53
C GLU A 169 -12.59 -0.63 -21.34
N LYS A 170 -12.56 -1.58 -20.38
CA LYS A 170 -13.74 -2.40 -20.06
C LYS A 170 -14.86 -1.55 -19.48
N ASN A 171 -14.55 -0.52 -18.68
CA ASN A 171 -15.53 0.43 -18.17
C ASN A 171 -16.20 1.22 -19.30
N VAL A 172 -15.43 1.70 -20.28
CA VAL A 172 -16.00 2.35 -21.48
C VAL A 172 -16.94 1.40 -22.22
N LYS A 173 -16.55 0.12 -22.38
CA LYS A 173 -17.40 -0.91 -23.00
C LYS A 173 -18.65 -1.19 -22.15
N SER A 174 -18.55 -1.20 -20.83
CA SER A 174 -19.68 -1.34 -19.91
C SER A 174 -20.64 -0.14 -20.01
N LEU A 175 -20.13 1.10 -20.02
CA LEU A 175 -20.97 2.30 -20.17
C LEU A 175 -21.71 2.34 -21.51
N LYS A 176 -21.14 1.77 -22.56
CA LYS A 176 -21.82 1.64 -23.86
C LYS A 176 -23.02 0.67 -23.81
N THR A 177 -23.06 -0.28 -22.87
CA THR A 177 -24.22 -1.17 -22.73
C THR A 177 -25.45 -0.45 -22.22
N ASN A 178 -25.32 0.75 -21.65
CA ASN A 178 -26.46 1.60 -21.26
C ASN A 178 -27.28 2.13 -22.46
N PHE A 179 -26.81 1.91 -23.69
CA PHE A 179 -27.56 2.17 -24.93
C PHE A 179 -28.22 0.92 -25.51
N MET A 180 -27.97 -0.24 -24.90
CA MET A 180 -28.53 -1.53 -25.38
C MET A 180 -29.86 -1.82 -24.68
N PRO A 181 -30.76 -2.58 -25.34
CA PRO A 181 -32.00 -3.01 -24.73
C PRO A 181 -31.72 -3.98 -23.56
N THR A 182 -32.62 -3.96 -22.58
CA THR A 182 -32.64 -4.92 -21.47
C THR A 182 -34.00 -5.67 -21.49
N LEU A 183 -33.94 -6.96 -21.16
CA LEU A 183 -35.09 -7.83 -21.05
C LEU A 183 -35.17 -8.39 -19.64
N SER A 184 -36.32 -8.25 -19.00
CA SER A 184 -36.63 -8.87 -17.72
C SER A 184 -38.01 -9.59 -17.75
N MET A 185 -38.14 -10.61 -16.95
CA MET A 185 -39.36 -11.32 -16.68
C MET A 185 -39.73 -11.06 -15.22
N SER A 186 -40.97 -10.66 -15.00
CA SER A 186 -41.53 -10.46 -13.66
C SER A 186 -42.73 -11.39 -13.45
N PHE A 187 -42.70 -12.14 -12.38
CA PHE A 187 -43.85 -12.91 -11.88
C PHE A 187 -44.34 -12.21 -10.61
N SER A 188 -45.63 -11.93 -10.57
CA SER A 188 -46.28 -11.42 -9.38
C SER A 188 -47.46 -12.27 -9.00
N TYR A 189 -47.57 -12.58 -7.72
CA TYR A 189 -48.71 -13.22 -7.10
C TYR A 189 -49.27 -12.30 -6.03
N GLN A 190 -50.54 -11.96 -6.16
CA GLN A 190 -51.21 -11.06 -5.24
C GLN A 190 -52.47 -11.72 -4.71
N TYR A 191 -52.64 -11.66 -3.41
CA TYR A 191 -53.85 -12.05 -2.72
C TYR A 191 -54.48 -10.80 -2.17
N GLN A 192 -55.68 -10.45 -2.65
CA GLN A 192 -56.37 -9.20 -2.32
C GLN A 192 -57.86 -9.42 -2.06
N SER A 193 -58.40 -8.57 -1.21
CA SER A 193 -59.81 -8.46 -0.98
C SER A 193 -60.27 -7.03 -1.27
N LEU A 194 -61.41 -6.88 -1.94
CA LEU A 194 -62.01 -5.56 -2.15
C LEU A 194 -62.83 -5.19 -0.92
N TYR A 195 -62.55 -4.03 -0.36
CA TYR A 195 -63.29 -3.47 0.76
C TYR A 195 -64.70 -3.09 0.30
N ASN A 196 -65.76 -3.61 0.98
CA ASN A 196 -67.12 -3.16 0.81
C ASN A 196 -67.65 -2.70 2.18
N PRO A 197 -68.00 -1.42 2.37
CA PRO A 197 -68.40 -0.87 3.67
C PRO A 197 -69.66 -1.51 4.26
N ASN A 198 -70.44 -2.25 3.47
CA ASN A 198 -71.67 -2.89 3.89
C ASN A 198 -71.52 -4.38 4.27
N ILE A 199 -70.32 -4.92 4.30
CA ILE A 199 -70.04 -6.32 4.62
C ILE A 199 -69.10 -6.42 5.81
N ASN A 200 -69.33 -7.35 6.73
CA ASN A 200 -68.48 -7.61 7.89
C ASN A 200 -67.11 -8.13 7.45
N PHE A 201 -66.08 -7.81 8.20
CA PHE A 201 -64.69 -8.16 7.91
C PHE A 201 -64.47 -9.64 7.62
N PHE A 202 -65.24 -10.53 8.22
CA PHE A 202 -65.13 -12.00 8.03
C PHE A 202 -65.79 -12.49 6.72
N ASP A 203 -66.60 -11.67 6.06
CA ASP A 203 -67.29 -11.98 4.83
C ASP A 203 -66.61 -11.45 3.56
N TYR A 204 -65.35 -10.97 3.69
CA TYR A 204 -64.58 -10.51 2.53
C TYR A 204 -64.22 -11.64 1.59
N ASN A 205 -64.61 -11.49 0.34
CA ASN A 205 -64.15 -12.38 -0.73
C ASN A 205 -62.67 -12.07 -1.09
N TRP A 206 -61.82 -12.98 -0.71
CA TRP A 206 -60.42 -12.94 -1.06
C TRP A 206 -60.23 -13.59 -2.42
N SER A 207 -59.60 -12.85 -3.34
CA SER A 207 -59.24 -13.36 -4.67
C SER A 207 -57.72 -13.36 -4.84
N ASN A 208 -57.25 -14.41 -5.46
CA ASN A 208 -55.86 -14.49 -5.88
C ASN A 208 -55.72 -14.08 -7.34
N SER A 209 -54.66 -13.40 -7.64
CA SER A 209 -54.26 -13.10 -9.02
C SER A 209 -52.74 -13.39 -9.21
N SER A 210 -52.44 -14.00 -10.33
CA SER A 210 -51.06 -14.19 -10.76
C SER A 210 -50.85 -13.58 -12.13
N SER A 211 -49.74 -12.91 -12.31
CA SER A 211 -49.36 -12.34 -13.61
C SER A 211 -47.92 -12.64 -13.93
N LEU A 212 -47.66 -12.95 -15.19
CA LEU A 212 -46.34 -13.09 -15.77
C LEU A 212 -46.16 -11.99 -16.81
N MET A 213 -45.13 -11.15 -16.64
CA MET A 213 -44.87 -9.99 -17.50
C MET A 213 -43.45 -10.04 -18.05
N PHE A 214 -43.31 -9.80 -19.33
CA PHE A 214 -42.02 -9.57 -19.98
C PHE A 214 -41.85 -8.08 -20.24
N ASN A 215 -40.79 -7.51 -19.69
CA ASN A 215 -40.46 -6.10 -19.83
C ASN A 215 -39.24 -5.93 -20.72
N ILE A 216 -39.38 -5.23 -21.83
CA ILE A 216 -38.29 -4.80 -22.70
C ILE A 216 -38.11 -3.31 -22.51
N SER A 217 -36.92 -2.89 -22.09
CA SER A 217 -36.58 -1.47 -21.95
C SER A 217 -35.51 -1.10 -22.97
N ILE A 218 -35.85 -0.17 -23.86
CA ILE A 218 -34.96 0.33 -24.92
C ILE A 218 -34.73 1.80 -24.67
N PRO A 219 -33.50 2.21 -24.27
CA PRO A 219 -33.15 3.61 -24.06
C PRO A 219 -32.98 4.31 -25.42
N LEU A 220 -33.97 5.07 -25.85
CA LEU A 220 -33.93 5.80 -27.13
C LEU A 220 -32.94 6.97 -27.08
N TYR A 221 -32.99 7.78 -26.03
CA TYR A 221 -32.07 8.91 -25.84
C TYR A 221 -31.88 9.21 -24.35
N LYS A 222 -30.60 9.28 -23.92
CA LYS A 222 -30.22 9.71 -22.58
C LYS A 222 -28.90 10.46 -22.64
N ALA A 223 -28.95 11.78 -22.61
CA ALA A 223 -27.78 12.69 -22.71
C ALA A 223 -26.67 12.32 -21.70
N SER A 224 -27.05 11.90 -20.47
CA SER A 224 -26.11 11.51 -19.43
C SER A 224 -25.23 10.30 -19.82
N ASN A 225 -25.72 9.40 -20.68
CA ASN A 225 -24.94 8.24 -21.12
C ASN A 225 -23.78 8.67 -22.04
N PHE A 226 -23.99 9.66 -22.89
CA PHE A 226 -22.95 10.21 -23.76
C PHE A 226 -21.86 10.92 -22.95
N THR A 227 -22.24 11.72 -21.96
CA THR A 227 -21.29 12.38 -21.05
C THR A 227 -20.49 11.40 -20.23
N LYS A 228 -21.11 10.32 -19.71
CA LYS A 228 -20.39 9.27 -18.98
C LYS A 228 -19.35 8.56 -19.83
N VAL A 229 -19.68 8.21 -21.08
CA VAL A 229 -18.74 7.59 -22.02
C VAL A 229 -17.60 8.56 -22.37
N LYS A 230 -17.92 9.85 -22.59
CA LYS A 230 -16.91 10.87 -22.87
C LYS A 230 -15.96 11.07 -21.69
N SER A 231 -16.49 11.17 -20.47
CA SER A 231 -15.70 11.28 -19.24
C SER A 231 -14.77 10.06 -19.03
N ALA A 232 -15.28 8.85 -19.21
CA ALA A 232 -14.46 7.65 -19.10
C ALA A 232 -13.34 7.59 -20.14
N ARG A 233 -13.55 8.08 -21.36
CA ARG A 233 -12.50 8.19 -22.39
C ARG A 233 -11.44 9.23 -22.02
N ILE A 234 -11.83 10.32 -21.37
CA ILE A 234 -10.88 11.35 -20.90
C ILE A 234 -10.01 10.75 -19.80
N GLN A 235 -10.60 10.01 -18.84
CA GLN A 235 -9.85 9.32 -17.79
C GLN A 235 -8.85 8.30 -18.38
N MET A 236 -9.26 7.57 -19.41
CA MET A 236 -8.36 6.63 -20.10
C MET A 236 -7.17 7.37 -20.75
N ARG A 237 -7.41 8.50 -21.38
CA ARG A 237 -6.33 9.33 -21.96
C ARG A 237 -5.42 9.93 -20.90
N GLN A 238 -5.97 10.36 -19.76
CA GLN A 238 -5.18 10.85 -18.63
C GLN A 238 -4.25 9.76 -18.07
N LEU A 239 -4.73 8.52 -17.96
CA LEU A 239 -3.90 7.40 -17.51
C LEU A 239 -2.80 7.05 -18.53
N ASP A 240 -3.09 7.18 -19.82
CA ASP A 240 -2.12 6.97 -20.90
C ASP A 240 -0.95 7.98 -20.79
N TRP A 241 -1.24 9.25 -20.54
CA TRP A 241 -0.20 10.26 -20.26
C TRP A 241 0.60 9.93 -19.00
N ASN A 242 -0.06 9.53 -17.91
CA ASN A 242 0.64 9.12 -16.68
C ASN A 242 1.56 7.90 -16.90
N ARG A 243 1.17 7.01 -17.81
CA ARG A 243 2.01 5.87 -18.20
C ARG A 243 3.28 6.32 -18.88
N ILE A 244 3.16 7.24 -19.85
CA ILE A 244 4.31 7.80 -20.60
C ILE A 244 5.26 8.53 -19.63
N ASP A 245 4.72 9.29 -18.68
CA ASP A 245 5.54 10.00 -17.67
C ASP A 245 6.27 9.06 -16.70
N THR A 246 5.82 7.81 -16.60
CA THR A 246 6.40 6.80 -15.69
C THR A 246 7.45 5.92 -16.40
N GLU A 247 7.40 5.83 -17.72
CA GLU A 247 8.37 5.15 -18.58
C GLU A 247 9.71 5.92 -18.67
#